data_2e49daf9870ac741e404b85cb4e34c95
#
_entry.id   2e49daf9870ac741e404b85cb4e34c95
#
_cell.length_a   1.000
_cell.length_b   1.000
_cell.length_c   1.000
_cell.angle_alpha   90.00
_cell.angle_beta   90.00
_cell.angle_gamma   90.00
#
_symmetry.space_group_name_H-M   'P 1'
#
loop_
_entity.id
_entity.type
_entity.pdbx_description
1 polymer ?
#
loop_
_entity_poly.entity_id
_entity_poly.type
_entity_poly.pdbx_seq_one_letter_code
_entity_poly.pdbx_strand_id
1 'polypeptide(L)'
;KEFEEDCQKIADIGEIPVIIGGSEAWQIMRYLSFSPWRVTGPEFIQGYQAGTESFDKNESAKYGVNLVYDLGTKGYFEPGFASVDFTSASNLFFGGSGAIFYTGSGQFNLAEDMYDKGEIGFFPVPDTEGMDNMSTNIPVHAGFAEGFNKATYDDTMQEFFDYMCENFTDACYNQAQVFSPFNEELPEGLPQLYYDTQPMFEDAE
;
A
#
# COMPACT_ATOMS: atom_id res chain seq x y z
N LYS A 1 -7.49 -7.65 15.51
CA LYS A 1 -8.55 -8.62 15.90
C LYS A 1 -9.68 -8.62 14.89
N GLU A 2 -10.40 -7.49 14.67
CA GLU A 2 -11.49 -7.38 13.70
C GLU A 2 -11.06 -7.87 12.30
N PHE A 3 -9.94 -7.41 11.79
CA PHE A 3 -9.37 -7.86 10.52
C PHE A 3 -9.20 -9.38 10.43
N GLU A 4 -8.70 -10.02 11.50
CA GLU A 4 -8.54 -11.48 11.53
C GLU A 4 -9.88 -12.21 11.66
N GLU A 5 -10.84 -11.63 12.39
CA GLU A 5 -12.21 -12.15 12.47
C GLU A 5 -12.91 -12.10 11.12
N ASP A 6 -12.66 -11.06 10.34
CA ASP A 6 -13.18 -10.95 8.97
C ASP A 6 -12.48 -11.92 8.01
N CYS A 7 -11.16 -12.11 8.12
CA CYS A 7 -10.47 -13.18 7.40
C CYS A 7 -11.07 -14.56 7.72
N GLN A 8 -11.41 -14.83 9.00
CA GLN A 8 -12.04 -16.10 9.36
C GLN A 8 -13.42 -16.25 8.73
N LYS A 9 -14.27 -15.21 8.77
CA LYS A 9 -15.59 -15.23 8.13
C LYS A 9 -15.52 -15.51 6.63
N ILE A 10 -14.53 -14.89 5.95
CA ILE A 10 -14.29 -15.11 4.52
C ILE A 10 -13.85 -16.56 4.28
N ALA A 11 -12.92 -17.08 5.07
CA ALA A 11 -12.48 -18.47 4.98
C ALA A 11 -13.62 -19.47 5.26
N ASP A 12 -14.53 -19.17 6.21
CA ASP A 12 -15.65 -20.03 6.58
C ASP A 12 -16.66 -20.23 5.43
N ILE A 13 -16.72 -19.27 4.49
CA ILE A 13 -17.55 -19.41 3.28
C ILE A 13 -16.79 -20.02 2.10
N GLY A 14 -15.52 -20.40 2.29
CA GLY A 14 -14.69 -21.08 1.30
C GLY A 14 -13.94 -20.15 0.35
N GLU A 15 -13.90 -18.85 0.64
CA GLU A 15 -13.16 -17.85 -0.13
C GLU A 15 -11.75 -17.63 0.43
N ILE A 16 -10.83 -17.12 -0.39
CA ILE A 16 -9.48 -16.77 0.04
C ILE A 16 -9.51 -15.38 0.69
N PRO A 17 -9.17 -15.25 2.00
CA PRO A 17 -9.22 -13.96 2.68
C PRO A 17 -8.29 -12.92 2.09
N VAL A 18 -7.03 -13.24 1.86
CA VAL A 18 -5.98 -12.29 1.50
C VAL A 18 -5.18 -12.80 0.31
N ILE A 19 -5.13 -12.00 -0.74
CA ILE A 19 -4.19 -12.19 -1.85
C ILE A 19 -2.92 -11.39 -1.59
N ILE A 20 -1.75 -12.01 -1.82
CA ILE A 20 -0.46 -11.39 -1.54
C ILE A 20 0.65 -11.88 -2.48
N GLY A 21 1.46 -10.97 -3.02
CA GLY A 21 2.69 -11.30 -3.76
C GLY A 21 3.84 -11.62 -2.79
N GLY A 22 3.98 -12.88 -2.41
CA GLY A 22 4.96 -13.29 -1.40
C GLY A 22 6.38 -13.46 -1.94
N SER A 23 6.56 -13.67 -3.25
CA SER A 23 7.90 -13.94 -3.83
C SER A 23 8.86 -12.73 -3.74
N GLU A 24 8.32 -11.52 -3.78
CA GLU A 24 9.09 -10.28 -3.71
C GLU A 24 9.24 -9.75 -2.27
N ALA A 25 8.58 -10.39 -1.31
CA ALA A 25 8.59 -10.10 0.12
C ALA A 25 8.05 -8.71 0.55
N TRP A 26 8.03 -7.69 -0.32
CA TRP A 26 7.66 -6.32 0.09
C TRP A 26 6.23 -6.20 0.61
N GLN A 27 5.26 -6.92 0.04
CA GLN A 27 3.88 -6.92 0.56
C GLN A 27 3.80 -7.56 1.95
N ILE A 28 4.52 -8.65 2.20
CA ILE A 28 4.61 -9.27 3.53
C ILE A 28 5.22 -8.28 4.53
N MET A 29 6.26 -7.55 4.13
CA MET A 29 6.87 -6.51 4.96
C MET A 29 5.90 -5.37 5.28
N ARG A 30 4.94 -5.06 4.39
CA ARG A 30 3.86 -4.11 4.70
C ARG A 30 2.97 -4.60 5.82
N TYR A 31 2.48 -5.84 5.76
CA TYR A 31 1.68 -6.42 6.84
C TYR A 31 2.45 -6.45 8.19
N LEU A 32 3.75 -6.76 8.17
CA LEU A 32 4.61 -6.68 9.34
C LEU A 32 4.68 -5.24 9.91
N SER A 33 4.65 -4.24 9.06
CA SER A 33 4.80 -2.84 9.45
C SER A 33 3.49 -2.12 9.76
N PHE A 34 2.32 -2.72 9.52
CA PHE A 34 1.03 -2.06 9.79
C PHE A 34 0.90 -1.61 11.24
N SER A 35 1.16 -2.52 12.19
CA SER A 35 1.05 -2.18 13.60
C SER A 35 2.09 -1.15 14.07
N PRO A 36 3.40 -1.28 13.78
CA PRO A 36 4.36 -0.23 14.11
C PRO A 36 3.99 1.12 13.47
N TRP A 37 3.53 1.12 12.24
CA TRP A 37 3.10 2.34 11.56
C TRP A 37 1.92 2.99 12.27
N ARG A 38 0.89 2.22 12.62
CA ARG A 38 -0.30 2.73 13.31
C ARG A 38 -0.02 3.28 14.71
N VAL A 39 1.02 2.79 15.38
CA VAL A 39 1.36 3.17 16.77
C VAL A 39 2.40 4.27 16.84
N THR A 40 3.42 4.25 15.96
CA THR A 40 4.58 5.16 16.05
C THR A 40 4.91 5.88 14.73
N GLY A 41 4.13 5.64 13.66
CA GLY A 41 4.42 6.23 12.36
C GLY A 41 5.80 5.83 11.82
N PRO A 42 6.53 6.77 11.19
CA PRO A 42 7.83 6.49 10.61
C PRO A 42 8.94 6.25 11.65
N GLU A 43 8.74 6.62 12.91
CA GLU A 43 9.80 6.60 13.95
C GLU A 43 10.36 5.19 14.16
N PHE A 44 9.51 4.15 14.18
CA PHE A 44 9.97 2.77 14.31
C PHE A 44 10.91 2.37 13.17
N ILE A 45 10.54 2.68 11.93
CA ILE A 45 11.35 2.32 10.74
C ILE A 45 12.67 3.07 10.74
N GLN A 46 12.67 4.36 11.08
CA GLN A 46 13.87 5.17 11.21
C GLN A 46 14.78 4.63 12.31
N GLY A 47 14.23 4.29 13.48
CA GLY A 47 14.96 3.69 14.59
C GLY A 47 15.52 2.30 14.25
N TYR A 48 14.76 1.48 13.53
CA TYR A 48 15.21 0.17 13.04
C TYR A 48 16.39 0.32 12.07
N GLN A 49 16.31 1.25 11.11
CA GLN A 49 17.40 1.54 10.16
C GLN A 49 18.64 2.09 10.87
N ALA A 50 18.46 2.91 11.92
CA ALA A 50 19.54 3.42 12.75
C ALA A 50 20.11 2.39 13.76
N GLY A 51 19.48 1.23 13.91
CA GLY A 51 19.87 0.19 14.86
C GLY A 51 19.50 0.50 16.31
N THR A 52 18.63 1.47 16.55
CA THR A 52 18.14 1.86 17.89
C THR A 52 16.83 1.15 18.26
N GLU A 53 16.10 0.65 17.28
CA GLU A 53 14.88 -0.13 17.45
C GLU A 53 15.05 -1.57 16.91
N SER A 54 14.23 -2.49 17.40
CA SER A 54 14.20 -3.88 16.93
C SER A 54 12.81 -4.50 17.11
N PHE A 55 12.46 -5.46 16.27
CA PHE A 55 11.17 -6.14 16.30
C PHE A 55 10.92 -6.90 17.60
N ASP A 56 11.95 -7.43 18.25
CA ASP A 56 11.84 -8.20 19.49
C ASP A 56 11.64 -7.33 20.75
N LYS A 57 11.88 -6.03 20.67
CA LYS A 57 11.77 -5.09 21.79
C LYS A 57 10.56 -4.16 21.69
N ASN A 58 10.01 -4.02 20.51
CA ASN A 58 8.87 -3.14 20.26
C ASN A 58 7.57 -3.94 20.20
N GLU A 59 6.60 -3.63 21.08
CA GLU A 59 5.36 -4.41 21.19
C GLU A 59 4.48 -4.31 19.93
N SER A 60 4.43 -3.14 19.27
CA SER A 60 3.67 -3.00 18.03
C SER A 60 4.32 -3.78 16.88
N ALA A 61 5.64 -3.86 16.85
CA ALA A 61 6.36 -4.67 15.87
C ALA A 61 6.17 -6.17 16.11
N LYS A 62 6.16 -6.63 17.37
CA LYS A 62 5.78 -8.02 17.70
C LYS A 62 4.36 -8.34 17.27
N TYR A 63 3.44 -7.38 17.44
CA TYR A 63 2.07 -7.56 16.97
C TYR A 63 2.03 -7.78 15.44
N GLY A 64 2.76 -6.98 14.67
CA GLY A 64 2.88 -7.14 13.22
C GLY A 64 3.46 -8.51 12.80
N VAL A 65 4.49 -8.98 13.49
CA VAL A 65 5.05 -10.32 13.27
C VAL A 65 4.03 -11.42 13.56
N ASN A 66 3.31 -11.31 14.68
CA ASN A 66 2.28 -12.28 15.03
C ASN A 66 1.11 -12.26 14.03
N LEU A 67 0.71 -11.08 13.55
CA LEU A 67 -0.32 -10.96 12.50
C LEU A 67 0.07 -11.77 11.25
N VAL A 68 1.27 -11.56 10.71
CA VAL A 68 1.71 -12.31 9.51
C VAL A 68 1.82 -13.81 9.79
N TYR A 69 2.33 -14.19 10.96
CA TYR A 69 2.40 -15.58 11.36
C TYR A 69 1.02 -16.23 11.43
N ASP A 70 0.05 -15.54 12.02
CA ASP A 70 -1.32 -16.03 12.13
C ASP A 70 -2.02 -16.12 10.79
N LEU A 71 -1.90 -15.10 9.93
CA LEU A 71 -2.45 -15.13 8.58
C LEU A 71 -1.91 -16.32 7.77
N GLY A 72 -0.60 -16.58 7.87
CA GLY A 72 0.03 -17.70 7.18
C GLY A 72 -0.36 -19.05 7.74
N THR A 73 -0.34 -19.23 9.08
CA THR A 73 -0.62 -20.53 9.73
C THR A 73 -2.08 -20.92 9.71
N LYS A 74 -3.00 -19.94 9.70
CA LYS A 74 -4.45 -20.15 9.54
C LYS A 74 -4.84 -20.38 8.08
N GLY A 75 -3.92 -20.23 7.13
CA GLY A 75 -4.18 -20.43 5.71
C GLY A 75 -5.02 -19.32 5.08
N TYR A 76 -4.88 -18.07 5.56
CA TYR A 76 -5.63 -16.93 5.04
C TYR A 76 -5.00 -16.31 3.78
N PHE A 77 -3.73 -16.63 3.48
CA PHE A 77 -3.13 -16.29 2.19
C PHE A 77 -3.49 -17.33 1.13
N GLU A 78 -3.49 -16.92 -0.14
CA GLU A 78 -3.72 -17.87 -1.25
C GLU A 78 -2.68 -19.00 -1.26
N PRO A 79 -3.08 -20.22 -1.68
CA PRO A 79 -2.15 -21.35 -1.75
C PRO A 79 -0.95 -21.05 -2.64
N GLY A 80 0.27 -21.26 -2.11
CA GLY A 80 1.50 -21.01 -2.87
C GLY A 80 1.96 -19.55 -2.91
N PHE A 81 1.37 -18.66 -2.11
CA PHE A 81 1.66 -17.22 -2.09
C PHE A 81 3.15 -16.87 -2.10
N ALA A 82 4.00 -17.67 -1.46
CA ALA A 82 5.46 -17.45 -1.41
C ALA A 82 6.14 -17.49 -2.80
N SER A 83 5.46 -18.01 -3.82
CA SER A 83 5.93 -18.06 -5.21
C SER A 83 5.15 -17.14 -6.15
N VAL A 84 4.16 -16.42 -5.64
CA VAL A 84 3.33 -15.47 -6.40
C VAL A 84 4.02 -14.10 -6.37
N ASP A 85 4.25 -13.51 -7.54
CA ASP A 85 4.73 -12.13 -7.67
C ASP A 85 3.58 -11.11 -7.56
N PHE A 86 3.93 -9.83 -7.43
CA PHE A 86 2.93 -8.77 -7.28
C PHE A 86 1.96 -8.69 -8.45
N THR A 87 2.44 -8.82 -9.68
CA THR A 87 1.59 -8.75 -10.88
C THR A 87 0.59 -9.91 -10.91
N SER A 88 1.04 -11.11 -10.58
CA SER A 88 0.19 -12.30 -10.47
C SER A 88 -0.84 -12.15 -9.34
N ALA A 89 -0.43 -11.65 -8.17
CA ALA A 89 -1.34 -11.37 -7.05
C ALA A 89 -2.42 -10.33 -7.44
N SER A 90 -2.01 -9.24 -8.09
CA SER A 90 -2.94 -8.24 -8.63
C SER A 90 -3.97 -8.87 -9.58
N ASN A 91 -3.51 -9.67 -10.54
CA ASN A 91 -4.40 -10.37 -11.46
C ASN A 91 -5.35 -11.36 -10.76
N LEU A 92 -4.91 -12.04 -9.71
CA LEU A 92 -5.76 -12.92 -8.92
C LEU A 92 -6.86 -12.13 -8.20
N PHE A 93 -6.51 -11.02 -7.56
CA PHE A 93 -7.48 -10.18 -6.85
C PHE A 93 -8.51 -9.57 -7.81
N PHE A 94 -8.08 -8.86 -8.84
CA PHE A 94 -8.98 -8.24 -9.82
C PHE A 94 -9.72 -9.28 -10.69
N GLY A 95 -9.24 -10.52 -10.72
CA GLY A 95 -9.94 -11.67 -11.28
C GLY A 95 -10.96 -12.32 -10.34
N GLY A 96 -11.14 -11.78 -9.10
CA GLY A 96 -12.12 -12.25 -8.12
C GLY A 96 -11.71 -13.53 -7.38
N SER A 97 -10.40 -13.81 -7.28
CA SER A 97 -9.90 -15.02 -6.60
C SER A 97 -9.71 -14.88 -5.10
N GLY A 98 -9.92 -13.70 -4.54
CA GLY A 98 -9.82 -13.47 -3.09
C GLY A 98 -10.40 -12.12 -2.69
N ALA A 99 -10.59 -11.91 -1.39
CA ALA A 99 -11.40 -10.82 -0.87
C ALA A 99 -10.63 -9.54 -0.53
N ILE A 100 -9.37 -9.65 -0.11
CA ILE A 100 -8.57 -8.52 0.36
C ILE A 100 -7.22 -8.51 -0.34
N PHE A 101 -6.81 -7.33 -0.82
CA PHE A 101 -5.51 -7.13 -1.44
C PHE A 101 -4.91 -5.79 -0.98
N TYR A 102 -3.73 -5.83 -0.38
CA TYR A 102 -3.01 -4.61 -0.03
C TYR A 102 -2.22 -4.10 -1.22
N THR A 103 -2.52 -2.88 -1.63
CA THR A 103 -1.81 -2.22 -2.73
C THR A 103 -1.85 -0.70 -2.57
N GLY A 104 -1.18 0.02 -3.45
CA GLY A 104 -1.23 1.47 -3.53
C GLY A 104 -2.08 1.98 -4.70
N SER A 105 -2.18 3.29 -4.84
CA SER A 105 -2.92 3.98 -5.91
C SER A 105 -2.46 3.62 -7.33
N GLY A 106 -1.28 3.02 -7.49
CA GLY A 106 -0.79 2.51 -8.78
C GLY A 106 -1.63 1.39 -9.41
N GLN A 107 -2.65 0.89 -8.71
CA GLN A 107 -3.59 -0.11 -9.22
C GLN A 107 -4.99 0.47 -9.52
N PHE A 108 -5.16 1.78 -9.46
CA PHE A 108 -6.46 2.42 -9.67
C PHE A 108 -7.03 2.15 -11.06
N ASN A 109 -6.17 2.08 -12.08
CA ASN A 109 -6.56 1.72 -13.44
C ASN A 109 -7.23 0.33 -13.57
N LEU A 110 -6.91 -0.60 -12.68
CA LEU A 110 -7.55 -1.93 -12.62
C LEU A 110 -8.78 -1.93 -11.72
N ALA A 111 -8.84 -1.01 -10.76
CA ALA A 111 -9.88 -0.91 -9.76
C ALA A 111 -11.12 -0.14 -10.24
N GLU A 112 -10.97 0.82 -11.16
CA GLU A 112 -11.98 1.79 -11.56
C GLU A 112 -13.32 1.15 -11.93
N ASP A 113 -13.31 0.25 -12.89
CA ASP A 113 -14.54 -0.41 -13.38
C ASP A 113 -15.26 -1.22 -12.28
N MET A 114 -14.53 -1.86 -11.38
CA MET A 114 -15.08 -2.65 -10.29
C MET A 114 -15.61 -1.73 -9.18
N TYR A 115 -14.92 -0.62 -8.93
CA TYR A 115 -15.35 0.38 -7.96
C TYR A 115 -16.68 1.04 -8.38
N ASP A 116 -16.78 1.46 -9.63
CA ASP A 116 -17.99 2.07 -10.19
C ASP A 116 -19.21 1.12 -10.15
N LYS A 117 -18.97 -0.19 -10.23
CA LYS A 117 -20.00 -1.22 -10.08
C LYS A 117 -20.32 -1.57 -8.63
N GLY A 118 -19.56 -1.05 -7.66
CA GLY A 118 -19.69 -1.41 -6.25
C GLY A 118 -19.21 -2.83 -5.91
N GLU A 119 -18.34 -3.41 -6.73
CA GLU A 119 -17.79 -4.75 -6.55
C GLU A 119 -16.59 -4.75 -5.60
N ILE A 120 -15.89 -3.61 -5.47
CA ILE A 120 -14.80 -3.40 -4.52
C ILE A 120 -14.97 -2.09 -3.75
N GLY A 121 -14.30 -1.98 -2.62
CA GLY A 121 -14.18 -0.78 -1.81
C GLY A 121 -12.79 -0.67 -1.20
N PHE A 122 -12.56 0.37 -0.43
CA PHE A 122 -11.29 0.66 0.22
C PHE A 122 -11.46 0.80 1.73
N PHE A 123 -10.44 0.40 2.45
CA PHE A 123 -10.31 0.70 3.87
C PHE A 123 -8.84 0.97 4.21
N PRO A 124 -8.60 1.87 5.18
CA PRO A 124 -7.24 2.18 5.60
C PRO A 124 -6.63 1.04 6.41
N VAL A 125 -5.33 1.15 6.73
CA VAL A 125 -4.66 0.21 7.63
C VAL A 125 -5.39 0.19 8.99
N PRO A 126 -5.85 -0.97 9.45
CA PRO A 126 -6.62 -1.08 10.69
C PRO A 126 -5.83 -0.65 11.94
N ASP A 127 -6.57 -0.23 12.97
CA ASP A 127 -6.00 0.06 14.28
C ASP A 127 -5.39 -1.20 14.92
N THR A 128 -4.29 -1.00 15.64
CA THR A 128 -3.70 -2.04 16.49
C THR A 128 -4.44 -2.10 17.80
N GLU A 129 -5.13 -3.23 18.06
CA GLU A 129 -5.95 -3.42 19.24
C GLU A 129 -5.13 -3.30 20.54
N GLY A 130 -5.63 -2.54 21.49
CA GLY A 130 -5.03 -2.37 22.81
C GLY A 130 -3.83 -1.42 22.85
N MET A 131 -3.57 -0.70 21.76
CA MET A 131 -2.52 0.30 21.67
C MET A 131 -3.11 1.67 21.31
N ASP A 132 -2.39 2.73 21.66
CA ASP A 132 -2.72 4.09 21.20
C ASP A 132 -2.30 4.20 19.73
N ASN A 133 -3.28 4.41 18.85
CA ASN A 133 -3.03 4.51 17.41
C ASN A 133 -2.97 5.97 16.98
N MET A 134 -2.08 6.26 16.02
CA MET A 134 -2.01 7.57 15.38
C MET A 134 -3.27 7.84 14.56
N SER A 135 -3.61 9.10 14.35
CA SER A 135 -4.72 9.51 13.49
C SER A 135 -4.51 9.13 12.04
N THR A 136 -3.26 9.21 11.57
CA THR A 136 -2.88 8.80 10.22
C THR A 136 -2.92 7.29 10.06
N ASN A 137 -3.61 6.81 9.04
CA ASN A 137 -3.83 5.40 8.80
C ASN A 137 -3.49 4.94 7.38
N ILE A 138 -2.94 5.84 6.57
CA ILE A 138 -2.45 5.55 5.23
C ILE A 138 -0.97 5.94 5.14
N PRO A 139 -0.07 4.96 4.88
CA PRO A 139 1.33 5.26 4.66
C PRO A 139 1.52 5.88 3.27
N VAL A 140 2.08 7.09 3.23
CA VAL A 140 2.52 7.76 2.01
C VAL A 140 4.04 7.75 1.96
N HIS A 141 4.61 7.36 0.84
CA HIS A 141 6.04 7.39 0.63
C HIS A 141 6.36 7.56 -0.85
N ALA A 142 7.53 8.10 -1.15
CA ALA A 142 8.07 8.06 -2.50
C ALA A 142 8.32 6.58 -2.89
N GLY A 143 7.62 6.11 -3.91
CA GLY A 143 7.75 4.73 -4.40
C GLY A 143 9.11 4.48 -5.07
N PHE A 144 9.68 5.51 -5.67
CA PHE A 144 11.01 5.52 -6.29
C PHE A 144 11.58 6.93 -6.27
N ALA A 145 12.87 7.04 -6.53
CA ALA A 145 13.56 8.33 -6.68
C ALA A 145 14.37 8.33 -7.99
N GLU A 146 14.30 9.42 -8.70
CA GLU A 146 15.12 9.67 -9.89
C GLU A 146 16.46 10.29 -9.46
N GLY A 147 17.54 9.80 -10.02
CA GLY A 147 18.88 10.30 -9.77
C GLY A 147 19.66 10.54 -11.07
N PHE A 148 20.32 11.68 -11.15
CA PHE A 148 21.16 12.01 -12.30
C PHE A 148 22.65 11.81 -11.97
N ASN A 149 23.40 11.27 -12.91
CA ASN A 149 24.85 11.15 -12.77
C ASN A 149 25.48 12.55 -12.87
N LYS A 150 26.09 13.01 -11.77
CA LYS A 150 26.72 14.32 -11.69
C LYS A 150 27.76 14.57 -12.80
N ALA A 151 28.44 13.53 -13.28
CA ALA A 151 29.48 13.67 -14.31
C ALA A 151 28.92 13.94 -15.72
N THR A 152 27.66 13.62 -15.96
CA THR A 152 26.96 13.77 -17.25
C THR A 152 25.78 14.74 -17.18
N TYR A 153 25.56 15.38 -16.03
CA TYR A 153 24.50 16.36 -15.84
C TYR A 153 24.92 17.69 -16.46
N ASP A 154 24.23 18.09 -17.50
CA ASP A 154 24.44 19.30 -18.26
C ASP A 154 23.13 20.09 -18.44
N ASP A 155 23.19 21.18 -19.20
CA ASP A 155 22.03 22.05 -19.42
C ASP A 155 20.86 21.30 -20.11
N THR A 156 21.16 20.34 -20.99
CA THR A 156 20.15 19.51 -21.66
C THR A 156 19.44 18.59 -20.66
N MET A 157 20.18 18.00 -19.72
CA MET A 157 19.61 17.18 -18.65
C MET A 157 18.76 18.02 -17.70
N GLN A 158 19.17 19.27 -17.43
CA GLN A 158 18.37 20.20 -16.65
C GLN A 158 17.06 20.54 -17.36
N GLU A 159 17.08 20.88 -18.63
CA GLU A 159 15.88 21.14 -19.45
C GLU A 159 14.94 19.93 -19.47
N PHE A 160 15.48 18.72 -19.59
CA PHE A 160 14.69 17.49 -19.53
C PHE A 160 14.03 17.30 -18.16
N PHE A 161 14.78 17.53 -17.07
CA PHE A 161 14.25 17.42 -15.72
C PHE A 161 13.14 18.45 -15.45
N ASP A 162 13.34 19.70 -15.88
CA ASP A 162 12.33 20.75 -15.74
C ASP A 162 11.06 20.39 -16.52
N TYR A 163 11.20 19.89 -17.75
CA TYR A 163 10.08 19.39 -18.55
C TYR A 163 9.33 18.23 -17.87
N MET A 164 10.07 17.29 -17.28
CA MET A 164 9.46 16.19 -16.53
C MET A 164 8.66 16.73 -15.33
N CYS A 165 9.23 17.65 -14.55
CA CYS A 165 8.54 18.24 -13.39
C CYS A 165 7.28 18.99 -13.79
N GLU A 166 7.34 19.80 -14.87
CA GLU A 166 6.21 20.59 -15.37
C GLU A 166 5.05 19.73 -15.88
N ASN A 167 5.35 18.52 -16.39
CA ASN A 167 4.33 17.65 -17.01
C ASN A 167 3.99 16.41 -16.16
N PHE A 168 4.58 16.26 -14.97
CA PHE A 168 4.50 15.04 -14.19
C PHE A 168 3.07 14.78 -13.69
N THR A 169 2.40 15.78 -13.16
CA THR A 169 1.02 15.66 -12.66
C THR A 169 0.06 15.25 -13.78
N ASP A 170 0.19 15.87 -14.94
CA ASP A 170 -0.61 15.54 -16.13
C ASP A 170 -0.37 14.08 -16.57
N ALA A 171 0.87 13.63 -16.56
CA ALA A 171 1.22 12.25 -16.88
C ALA A 171 0.68 11.26 -15.84
N CYS A 172 0.72 11.62 -14.55
CA CYS A 172 0.15 10.79 -13.48
C CYS A 172 -1.34 10.51 -13.71
N TYR A 173 -2.13 11.53 -13.94
CA TYR A 173 -3.58 11.38 -14.07
C TYR A 173 -4.03 10.91 -15.45
N ASN A 174 -3.46 11.42 -16.53
CA ASN A 174 -3.93 11.15 -17.89
C ASN A 174 -3.31 9.89 -18.52
N GLN A 175 -2.16 9.43 -18.03
CA GLN A 175 -1.44 8.28 -18.62
C GLN A 175 -1.25 7.12 -17.64
N ALA A 176 -0.76 7.41 -16.43
CA ALA A 176 -0.46 6.37 -15.44
C ALA A 176 -1.66 6.01 -14.56
N GLN A 177 -2.67 6.88 -14.48
CA GLN A 177 -3.85 6.72 -13.62
C GLN A 177 -3.47 6.46 -12.15
N VAL A 178 -2.55 7.31 -11.63
CA VAL A 178 -2.09 7.28 -10.24
C VAL A 178 -2.17 8.69 -9.66
N PHE A 179 -2.14 8.83 -8.34
CA PHE A 179 -2.02 10.13 -7.69
C PHE A 179 -0.67 10.78 -8.00
N SER A 180 -0.70 12.09 -8.27
CA SER A 180 0.51 12.89 -8.35
C SER A 180 1.14 13.02 -6.95
N PRO A 181 2.49 12.99 -6.82
CA PRO A 181 3.17 13.29 -5.57
C PRO A 181 3.21 14.79 -5.26
N PHE A 182 2.80 15.63 -6.19
CA PHE A 182 2.72 17.07 -5.99
C PHE A 182 1.40 17.44 -5.33
N ASN A 183 1.44 18.44 -4.44
CA ASN A 183 0.27 18.93 -3.70
C ASN A 183 -0.56 19.87 -4.60
N GLU A 184 -1.30 19.28 -5.52
CA GLU A 184 -2.16 19.98 -6.48
C GLU A 184 -3.60 19.50 -6.34
N GLU A 185 -4.55 20.35 -6.75
CA GLU A 185 -5.95 19.95 -6.81
C GLU A 185 -6.16 18.84 -7.86
N LEU A 186 -7.08 17.92 -7.58
CA LEU A 186 -7.43 16.88 -8.54
C LEU A 186 -8.03 17.51 -9.80
N PRO A 187 -7.58 17.10 -11.00
CA PRO A 187 -8.21 17.54 -12.25
C PRO A 187 -9.69 17.17 -12.31
N GLU A 188 -10.48 17.99 -13.00
CA GLU A 188 -11.87 17.64 -13.28
C GLU A 188 -11.97 16.46 -14.25
N GLY A 189 -12.98 15.61 -14.05
CA GLY A 189 -13.29 14.49 -14.95
C GLY A 189 -12.50 13.20 -14.70
N LEU A 190 -11.78 13.11 -13.59
CA LEU A 190 -11.22 11.85 -13.13
C LEU A 190 -12.32 10.86 -12.70
N PRO A 191 -12.04 9.55 -12.68
CA PRO A 191 -12.93 8.55 -12.10
C PRO A 191 -13.31 8.87 -10.66
N GLN A 192 -14.53 8.53 -10.24
CA GLN A 192 -15.05 8.82 -8.90
C GLN A 192 -14.14 8.27 -7.79
N LEU A 193 -13.49 7.16 -8.03
CA LEU A 193 -12.50 6.53 -7.17
C LEU A 193 -11.44 7.51 -6.63
N TYR A 194 -10.94 8.45 -7.46
CA TYR A 194 -9.92 9.42 -7.05
C TYR A 194 -10.49 10.42 -6.02
N TYR A 195 -11.68 10.94 -6.27
CA TYR A 195 -12.32 11.90 -5.36
C TYR A 195 -12.73 11.28 -4.04
N ASP A 196 -13.19 10.02 -4.05
CA ASP A 196 -13.62 9.32 -2.85
C ASP A 196 -12.43 8.88 -1.97
N THR A 197 -11.26 8.64 -2.58
CA THR A 197 -10.05 8.24 -1.85
C THR A 197 -9.17 9.42 -1.45
N GLN A 198 -9.26 10.58 -2.12
CA GLN A 198 -8.47 11.76 -1.79
C GLN A 198 -8.50 12.15 -0.31
N PRO A 199 -9.66 12.19 0.38
CA PRO A 199 -9.70 12.56 1.80
C PRO A 199 -8.88 11.63 2.70
N MET A 200 -8.64 10.38 2.27
CA MET A 200 -7.81 9.44 3.02
C MET A 200 -6.32 9.85 3.03
N PHE A 201 -5.89 10.68 2.08
CA PHE A 201 -4.51 11.14 1.95
C PHE A 201 -4.28 12.52 2.59
N GLU A 202 -5.33 13.27 2.93
CA GLU A 202 -5.19 14.60 3.53
C GLU A 202 -4.47 14.60 4.88
N ASP A 203 -4.67 13.53 5.67
CA ASP A 203 -4.03 13.33 6.96
C ASP A 203 -2.89 12.29 6.89
N ALA A 204 -2.44 11.89 5.70
CA ALA A 204 -1.40 10.88 5.53
C ALA A 204 0.00 11.46 5.77
N GLU A 205 0.87 10.71 6.46
CA GLU A 205 2.27 11.04 6.75
C GLU A 205 3.24 10.02 6.13
#